data_5c0992a26f6265cca5d4b77738114465
#
_entry.id   5c0992a26f6265cca5d4b77738114465
#
_cell.length_a   1.000
_cell.length_b   1.000
_cell.length_c   1.000
_cell.angle_alpha   90.00
_cell.angle_beta   90.00
_cell.angle_gamma   90.00
#
_symmetry.space_group_name_H-M   'P 1'
#
loop_
_entity.id
_entity.type
_entity.pdbx_description
1 polymer ?
#
loop_
_entity_poly.entity_id
_entity_poly.type
_entity_poly.pdbx_seq_one_letter_code
_entity_poly.pdbx_strand_id
1 'polypeptide(L)'
;MKENNLKNTYFLAYGAVIAAIYVALTMAFQPISFGPVQFRISEALCILPFFTPAAIPGLFGWFLSNLFCGAAGLDIVFGSLATLIGAVGSYALRKSKVLVCVPPILANTIIVPWVLRFAYGSEDLIPFMMLTVGIGEVLAIGVLGSILLAALNRYKTMLFGKCLATGR
;
A
#
# COMPACT_ATOMS: atom_id res chain seq x y z
N MET A 1 15.49 -18.77 22.51
CA MET A 1 16.05 -18.61 21.15
C MET A 1 15.15 -19.19 20.04
N LYS A 2 14.64 -20.41 20.15
CA LYS A 2 13.77 -21.07 19.12
C LYS A 2 12.46 -20.30 18.85
N GLU A 3 11.80 -19.79 19.87
CA GLU A 3 10.52 -19.08 19.74
C GLU A 3 10.64 -17.72 19.01
N ASN A 4 11.72 -16.99 19.26
CA ASN A 4 11.98 -15.72 18.55
C ASN A 4 12.29 -15.95 17.07
N ASN A 5 13.02 -17.01 16.74
CA ASN A 5 13.30 -17.36 15.36
C ASN A 5 12.02 -17.74 14.59
N LEU A 6 11.10 -18.46 15.23
CA LEU A 6 9.81 -18.79 14.62
C LEU A 6 8.94 -17.54 14.37
N LYS A 7 8.90 -16.59 15.32
CA LYS A 7 8.17 -15.33 15.14
C LYS A 7 8.73 -14.52 13.99
N ASN A 8 10.06 -14.45 13.87
CA ASN A 8 10.72 -13.77 12.76
C ASN A 8 10.44 -14.43 11.41
N THR A 9 10.42 -15.78 11.37
CA THR A 9 10.10 -16.52 10.15
C THR A 9 8.67 -16.26 9.69
N TYR A 10 7.69 -16.27 10.61
CA TYR A 10 6.31 -15.92 10.26
C TYR A 10 6.19 -14.47 9.78
N PHE A 11 6.87 -13.55 10.45
CA PHE A 11 6.90 -12.14 10.06
C PHE A 11 7.38 -11.95 8.61
N LEU A 12 8.50 -12.57 8.26
CA LEU A 12 9.05 -12.54 6.90
C LEU A 12 8.14 -13.23 5.89
N ALA A 13 7.58 -14.40 6.24
CA ALA A 13 6.67 -15.12 5.36
C ALA A 13 5.39 -14.32 5.05
N TYR A 14 4.78 -13.69 6.04
CA TYR A 14 3.63 -12.81 5.82
C TYR A 14 4.00 -11.60 4.96
N GLY A 15 5.13 -10.96 5.21
CA GLY A 15 5.62 -9.86 4.38
C GLY A 15 5.81 -10.29 2.93
N ALA A 16 6.44 -11.44 2.70
CA ALA A 16 6.67 -11.97 1.36
C ALA A 16 5.36 -12.30 0.62
N VAL A 17 4.38 -12.90 1.30
CA VAL A 17 3.06 -13.18 0.71
C VAL A 17 2.34 -11.88 0.34
N ILE A 18 2.34 -10.88 1.22
CA ILE A 18 1.72 -9.58 0.95
C ILE A 18 2.40 -8.91 -0.25
N ALA A 19 3.75 -8.93 -0.32
CA ALA A 19 4.49 -8.40 -1.45
C ALA A 19 4.13 -9.12 -2.76
N ALA A 20 4.05 -10.45 -2.75
CA ALA A 20 3.67 -11.23 -3.92
C ALA A 20 2.25 -10.92 -4.41
N ILE A 21 1.28 -10.80 -3.49
CA ILE A 21 -0.10 -10.42 -3.84
C ILE A 21 -0.13 -9.00 -4.41
N TYR A 22 0.63 -8.07 -3.83
CA TYR A 22 0.72 -6.69 -4.32
C TYR A 22 1.24 -6.66 -5.76
N VAL A 23 2.34 -7.34 -6.05
CA VAL A 23 2.92 -7.44 -7.40
C VAL A 23 1.92 -8.07 -8.37
N ALA A 24 1.33 -9.19 -8.00
CA ALA A 24 0.36 -9.89 -8.85
C ALA A 24 -0.84 -9.01 -9.20
N LEU A 25 -1.41 -8.30 -8.23
CA LEU A 25 -2.53 -7.38 -8.46
C LEU A 25 -2.11 -6.20 -9.34
N THR A 26 -0.96 -5.59 -9.10
CA THR A 26 -0.49 -4.46 -9.93
C THR A 26 -0.26 -4.89 -11.38
N MET A 27 0.37 -6.05 -11.60
CA MET A 27 0.62 -6.58 -12.94
C MET A 27 -0.69 -6.98 -13.65
N ALA A 28 -1.60 -7.65 -12.95
CA ALA A 28 -2.89 -8.07 -13.51
C ALA A 28 -3.76 -6.87 -13.95
N PHE A 29 -3.67 -5.75 -13.24
CA PHE A 29 -4.44 -4.53 -13.51
C PHE A 29 -3.56 -3.37 -14.00
N GLN A 30 -2.43 -3.68 -14.63
CA GLN A 30 -1.43 -2.70 -15.10
C GLN A 30 -2.05 -1.55 -15.92
N PRO A 31 -2.96 -1.77 -16.91
CA PRO A 31 -3.51 -0.68 -17.71
C PRO A 31 -4.29 0.35 -16.90
N ILE A 32 -4.91 -0.06 -15.79
CA ILE A 32 -5.69 0.81 -14.90
C ILE A 32 -4.76 1.44 -13.85
N SER A 33 -3.73 0.72 -13.43
CA SER A 33 -2.78 1.14 -12.39
C SER A 33 -1.89 2.30 -12.82
N PHE A 34 -1.59 2.41 -14.12
CA PHE A 34 -0.73 3.44 -14.71
C PHE A 34 -1.49 4.38 -15.65
N GLY A 35 -2.83 4.42 -15.57
CA GLY A 35 -3.68 5.32 -16.32
C GLY A 35 -3.70 6.75 -15.77
N PRO A 36 -4.42 7.68 -16.43
CA PRO A 36 -4.50 9.10 -16.02
C PRO A 36 -5.04 9.32 -14.60
N VAL A 37 -5.91 8.44 -14.11
CA VAL A 37 -6.48 8.50 -12.74
C VAL A 37 -5.68 7.68 -11.74
N GLN A 38 -4.72 6.87 -12.20
CA GLN A 38 -3.87 5.99 -11.38
C GLN A 38 -4.63 5.17 -10.31
N PHE A 39 -5.69 4.49 -10.72
CA PHE A 39 -6.43 3.62 -9.82
C PHE A 39 -5.71 2.28 -9.66
N ARG A 40 -5.02 2.07 -8.54
CA ARG A 40 -4.28 0.85 -8.22
C ARG A 40 -5.04 -0.01 -7.23
N ILE A 41 -5.59 -1.13 -7.68
CA ILE A 41 -6.31 -2.08 -6.81
C ILE A 41 -5.41 -2.63 -5.69
N SER A 42 -4.12 -2.81 -5.97
CA SER A 42 -3.12 -3.26 -5.00
C SER A 42 -2.94 -2.30 -3.80
N GLU A 43 -3.27 -1.01 -3.96
CA GLU A 43 -3.23 -0.04 -2.85
C GLU A 43 -4.25 -0.37 -1.73
N ALA A 44 -5.29 -1.15 -2.03
CA ALA A 44 -6.18 -1.68 -0.99
C ALA A 44 -5.41 -2.45 0.11
N LEU A 45 -4.24 -3.02 -0.20
CA LEU A 45 -3.39 -3.72 0.77
C LEU A 45 -2.70 -2.76 1.77
N CYS A 46 -2.68 -1.45 1.50
CA CYS A 46 -2.10 -0.44 2.41
C CYS A 46 -2.82 -0.34 3.76
N ILE A 47 -4.00 -0.99 3.92
CA ILE A 47 -4.69 -1.10 5.20
C ILE A 47 -4.18 -2.25 6.08
N LEU A 48 -3.40 -3.19 5.53
CA LEU A 48 -2.95 -4.40 6.25
C LEU A 48 -2.09 -4.11 7.50
N PRO A 49 -1.33 -2.98 7.59
CA PRO A 49 -0.69 -2.58 8.85
C PRO A 49 -1.65 -2.45 10.04
N PHE A 50 -2.96 -2.31 9.79
CA PHE A 50 -4.00 -2.39 10.84
C PHE A 50 -3.95 -3.74 11.59
N PHE A 51 -3.70 -4.83 10.90
CA PHE A 51 -3.71 -6.19 11.47
C PHE A 51 -2.32 -6.65 11.90
N THR A 52 -1.30 -6.35 11.12
CA THR A 52 0.05 -6.90 11.34
C THR A 52 1.15 -5.93 10.92
N PRO A 53 2.21 -5.77 11.73
CA PRO A 53 3.38 -5.00 11.35
C PRO A 53 4.16 -5.63 10.17
N ALA A 54 3.97 -6.94 9.89
CA ALA A 54 4.57 -7.61 8.75
C ALA A 54 4.10 -7.06 7.40
N ALA A 55 2.99 -6.33 7.38
CA ALA A 55 2.52 -5.65 6.18
C ALA A 55 3.43 -4.48 5.76
N ILE A 56 4.16 -3.85 6.70
CA ILE A 56 5.05 -2.73 6.36
C ILE A 56 6.14 -3.18 5.37
N PRO A 57 6.97 -4.20 5.65
CA PRO A 57 7.92 -4.71 4.66
C PRO A 57 7.21 -5.40 3.48
N GLY A 58 5.99 -5.94 3.66
CA GLY A 58 5.20 -6.53 2.58
C GLY A 58 4.83 -5.52 1.49
N LEU A 59 4.62 -4.27 1.86
CA LEU A 59 4.35 -3.20 0.89
C LEU A 59 5.59 -2.82 0.04
N PHE A 60 6.78 -3.40 0.31
CA PHE A 60 7.91 -3.38 -0.62
C PHE A 60 7.56 -4.03 -1.98
N GLY A 61 6.48 -4.79 -2.05
CA GLY A 61 5.86 -5.24 -3.30
C GLY A 61 5.57 -4.10 -4.27
N TRP A 62 5.34 -2.88 -3.77
CA TRP A 62 5.19 -1.68 -4.60
C TRP A 62 6.48 -1.40 -5.42
N PHE A 63 7.63 -1.42 -4.77
CA PHE A 63 8.92 -1.27 -5.44
C PHE A 63 9.13 -2.34 -6.52
N LEU A 64 8.86 -3.60 -6.19
CA LEU A 64 9.00 -4.70 -7.12
C LEU A 64 8.01 -4.61 -8.29
N SER A 65 6.75 -4.25 -8.04
CA SER A 65 5.75 -4.14 -9.10
C SER A 65 6.10 -3.03 -10.08
N ASN A 66 6.55 -1.87 -9.60
CA ASN A 66 6.99 -0.78 -10.46
C ASN A 66 8.22 -1.16 -11.29
N LEU A 67 9.17 -1.88 -10.68
CA LEU A 67 10.34 -2.38 -11.39
C LEU A 67 9.94 -3.35 -12.51
N PHE A 68 9.05 -4.31 -12.24
CA PHE A 68 8.59 -5.29 -13.24
C PHE A 68 7.67 -4.68 -14.30
N CYS A 69 6.90 -3.66 -13.96
CA CYS A 69 6.05 -2.94 -14.91
C CYS A 69 6.82 -1.90 -15.75
N GLY A 70 8.11 -1.72 -15.52
CA GLY A 70 8.94 -0.78 -16.27
C GLY A 70 8.65 0.69 -15.94
N ALA A 71 8.26 1.00 -14.71
CA ALA A 71 8.02 2.37 -14.26
C ALA A 71 9.32 3.21 -14.29
N ALA A 72 9.17 4.52 -14.40
CA ALA A 72 10.30 5.45 -14.38
C ALA A 72 11.07 5.36 -13.04
N GLY A 73 12.39 5.53 -13.08
CA GLY A 73 13.25 5.38 -11.89
C GLY A 73 12.85 6.27 -10.72
N LEU A 74 12.41 7.50 -10.99
CA LEU A 74 11.87 8.40 -9.96
C LEU A 74 10.58 7.87 -9.33
N ASP A 75 9.72 7.23 -10.12
CA ASP A 75 8.51 6.59 -9.61
C ASP A 75 8.85 5.40 -8.71
N ILE A 76 9.81 4.56 -9.11
CA ILE A 76 10.27 3.45 -8.29
C ILE A 76 10.75 3.93 -6.92
N VAL A 77 11.48 5.04 -6.83
CA VAL A 77 12.04 5.55 -5.57
C VAL A 77 10.98 6.31 -4.75
N PHE A 78 10.41 7.37 -5.31
CA PHE A 78 9.52 8.27 -4.57
C PHE A 78 8.15 7.68 -4.31
N GLY A 79 7.62 6.87 -5.22
CA GLY A 79 6.39 6.16 -4.97
C GLY A 79 6.56 5.08 -3.90
N SER A 80 7.70 4.33 -3.87
CA SER A 80 8.01 3.41 -2.76
C SER A 80 8.10 4.14 -1.42
N LEU A 81 8.68 5.35 -1.41
CA LEU A 81 8.76 6.17 -0.22
C LEU A 81 7.37 6.62 0.23
N ALA A 82 6.50 7.03 -0.69
CA ALA A 82 5.12 7.40 -0.39
C ALA A 82 4.35 6.23 0.26
N THR A 83 4.45 5.03 -0.33
CA THR A 83 3.81 3.82 0.21
C THR A 83 4.37 3.45 1.58
N LEU A 84 5.69 3.58 1.79
CA LEU A 84 6.32 3.32 3.09
C LEU A 84 5.82 4.31 4.16
N ILE A 85 5.76 5.61 3.86
CA ILE A 85 5.22 6.64 4.75
C ILE A 85 3.76 6.31 5.08
N GLY A 86 2.96 5.95 4.07
CA GLY A 86 1.58 5.52 4.23
C GLY A 86 1.47 4.31 5.15
N ALA A 87 2.29 3.26 4.95
CA ALA A 87 2.28 2.04 5.75
C ALA A 87 2.62 2.28 7.22
N VAL A 88 3.66 3.06 7.49
CA VAL A 88 4.06 3.43 8.86
C VAL A 88 2.99 4.28 9.53
N GLY A 89 2.42 5.25 8.80
CA GLY A 89 1.30 6.07 9.29
C GLY A 89 0.04 5.23 9.57
N SER A 90 -0.31 4.30 8.68
CA SER A 90 -1.42 3.35 8.89
C SER A 90 -1.20 2.50 10.15
N TYR A 91 0.03 2.01 10.37
CA TYR A 91 0.35 1.27 11.58
C TYR A 91 0.23 2.13 12.84
N ALA A 92 0.67 3.40 12.80
CA ALA A 92 0.54 4.32 13.92
C ALA A 92 -0.93 4.63 14.26
N LEU A 93 -1.77 4.77 13.23
CA LEU A 93 -3.20 5.08 13.36
C LEU A 93 -4.11 3.85 13.40
N ARG A 94 -3.57 2.62 13.55
CA ARG A 94 -4.30 1.35 13.53
C ARG A 94 -5.39 1.19 14.59
N LYS A 95 -5.49 2.10 15.56
CA LYS A 95 -6.57 2.10 16.55
C LYS A 95 -7.94 2.45 15.95
N SER A 96 -7.96 3.13 14.81
CA SER A 96 -9.19 3.53 14.10
C SER A 96 -9.23 2.95 12.71
N LYS A 97 -10.34 2.30 12.36
CA LYS A 97 -10.57 1.70 11.04
C LYS A 97 -10.62 2.73 9.90
N VAL A 98 -11.01 3.95 10.20
CA VAL A 98 -11.10 5.05 9.23
C VAL A 98 -9.75 5.74 9.11
N LEU A 99 -9.10 6.05 10.24
CA LEU A 99 -7.84 6.78 10.23
C LEU A 99 -6.69 5.97 9.61
N VAL A 100 -6.79 4.64 9.59
CA VAL A 100 -5.77 3.79 8.95
C VAL A 100 -5.64 4.04 7.44
N CYS A 101 -6.70 4.51 6.78
CA CYS A 101 -6.71 4.81 5.35
C CYS A 101 -6.09 6.19 5.03
N VAL A 102 -6.07 7.11 5.99
CA VAL A 102 -5.69 8.50 5.75
C VAL A 102 -4.22 8.69 5.36
N PRO A 103 -3.24 8.10 6.07
CA PRO A 103 -1.82 8.32 5.76
C PRO A 103 -1.42 7.90 4.34
N PRO A 104 -1.78 6.71 3.81
CA PRO A 104 -1.39 6.33 2.47
C PRO A 104 -2.11 7.17 1.40
N ILE A 105 -3.38 7.53 1.59
CA ILE A 105 -4.10 8.43 0.68
C ILE A 105 -3.39 9.78 0.60
N LEU A 106 -3.04 10.38 1.73
CA LEU A 106 -2.36 11.68 1.76
C LEU A 106 -0.94 11.60 1.17
N ALA A 107 -0.16 10.57 1.53
CA ALA A 107 1.20 10.42 1.03
C ALA A 107 1.23 10.31 -0.50
N ASN A 108 0.38 9.47 -1.08
CA ASN A 108 0.31 9.30 -2.52
C ASN A 108 -0.25 10.55 -3.22
N THR A 109 -1.32 11.15 -2.69
CA THR A 109 -1.91 12.38 -3.26
C THR A 109 -0.93 13.53 -3.31
N ILE A 110 0.00 13.63 -2.36
CA ILE A 110 1.00 14.69 -2.32
C ILE A 110 2.22 14.36 -3.17
N ILE A 111 2.74 13.14 -3.10
CA ILE A 111 4.04 12.77 -3.69
C ILE A 111 3.89 12.37 -5.16
N VAL A 112 2.90 11.55 -5.52
CA VAL A 112 2.77 10.98 -6.87
C VAL A 112 2.58 12.05 -7.97
N PRO A 113 1.84 13.15 -7.80
CA PRO A 113 1.73 14.19 -8.81
C PRO A 113 3.07 14.82 -9.23
N TRP A 114 3.99 14.97 -8.29
CA TRP A 114 5.34 15.44 -8.59
C TRP A 114 6.14 14.43 -9.40
N VAL A 115 5.97 13.13 -9.08
CA VAL A 115 6.57 12.05 -9.86
C VAL A 115 6.03 12.06 -11.30
N LEU A 116 4.72 12.21 -11.48
CA LEU A 116 4.10 12.31 -12.81
C LEU A 116 4.67 13.48 -13.61
N ARG A 117 4.86 14.63 -12.95
CA ARG A 117 5.43 15.80 -13.59
C ARG A 117 6.88 15.60 -14.02
N PHE A 118 7.73 15.09 -13.13
CA PHE A 118 9.18 15.03 -13.36
C PHE A 118 9.65 13.74 -14.02
N ALA A 119 8.99 12.62 -13.78
CA ALA A 119 9.39 11.32 -14.32
C ALA A 119 8.73 10.99 -15.65
N TYR A 120 7.48 11.41 -15.82
CA TYR A 120 6.68 11.09 -17.02
C TYR A 120 6.42 12.33 -17.90
N GLY A 121 6.88 13.50 -17.50
CA GLY A 121 6.74 14.74 -18.28
C GLY A 121 5.28 15.20 -18.44
N SER A 122 4.40 14.86 -17.50
CA SER A 122 2.99 15.28 -17.59
C SER A 122 2.88 16.80 -17.62
N GLU A 123 2.12 17.32 -18.57
CA GLU A 123 1.89 18.77 -18.73
C GLU A 123 0.72 19.29 -17.87
N ASP A 124 -0.04 18.37 -17.26
CA ASP A 124 -1.17 18.71 -16.41
C ASP A 124 -0.76 19.55 -15.20
N LEU A 125 -1.68 20.40 -14.73
CA LEU A 125 -1.47 21.19 -13.53
C LEU A 125 -1.36 20.27 -12.29
N ILE A 126 -0.38 20.51 -11.43
CA ILE A 126 -0.17 19.71 -10.21
C ILE A 126 -1.43 19.60 -9.36
N PRO A 127 -2.22 20.68 -9.10
CA PRO A 127 -3.47 20.55 -8.35
C PRO A 127 -4.50 19.63 -9.01
N PHE A 128 -4.55 19.60 -10.34
CA PHE A 128 -5.43 18.69 -11.08
C PHE A 128 -4.97 17.24 -10.92
N MET A 129 -3.67 16.98 -11.04
CA MET A 129 -3.10 15.66 -10.80
C MET A 129 -3.30 15.20 -9.34
N MET A 130 -3.18 16.09 -8.35
CA MET A 130 -3.50 15.79 -6.96
C MET A 130 -4.97 15.36 -6.79
N LEU A 131 -5.88 16.03 -7.49
CA LEU A 131 -7.30 15.67 -7.45
C LEU A 131 -7.55 14.28 -8.07
N THR A 132 -7.00 14.01 -9.26
CA THR A 132 -7.21 12.74 -9.96
C THR A 132 -6.58 11.56 -9.22
N VAL A 133 -5.33 11.70 -8.77
CA VAL A 133 -4.65 10.70 -7.93
C VAL A 133 -5.39 10.53 -6.61
N GLY A 134 -5.77 11.62 -5.94
CA GLY A 134 -6.52 11.56 -4.69
C GLY A 134 -7.85 10.82 -4.80
N ILE A 135 -8.61 11.01 -5.88
CA ILE A 135 -9.84 10.25 -6.15
C ILE A 135 -9.50 8.76 -6.33
N GLY A 136 -8.47 8.42 -7.11
CA GLY A 136 -8.01 7.05 -7.30
C GLY A 136 -7.65 6.37 -5.97
N GLU A 137 -6.90 7.06 -5.11
CA GLU A 137 -6.49 6.57 -3.79
C GLU A 137 -7.68 6.41 -2.82
N VAL A 138 -8.62 7.36 -2.81
CA VAL A 138 -9.85 7.24 -2.00
C VAL A 138 -10.67 6.02 -2.44
N LEU A 139 -10.77 5.74 -3.72
CA LEU A 139 -11.46 4.55 -4.23
C LEU A 139 -10.69 3.27 -3.89
N ALA A 140 -9.37 3.25 -4.10
CA ALA A 140 -8.54 2.06 -3.87
C ALA A 140 -8.39 1.75 -2.38
N ILE A 141 -7.97 2.72 -1.56
CA ILE A 141 -7.68 2.50 -0.14
C ILE A 141 -8.95 2.75 0.70
N GLY A 142 -9.66 3.84 0.43
CA GLY A 142 -10.85 4.21 1.19
C GLY A 142 -11.99 3.21 0.99
N VAL A 143 -12.37 2.90 -0.24
CA VAL A 143 -13.49 2.00 -0.53
C VAL A 143 -13.03 0.55 -0.53
N LEU A 144 -12.16 0.12 -1.47
CA LEU A 144 -11.75 -1.29 -1.56
C LEU A 144 -10.98 -1.73 -0.32
N GLY A 145 -10.08 -0.89 0.22
CA GLY A 145 -9.36 -1.17 1.46
C GLY A 145 -10.31 -1.34 2.65
N SER A 146 -11.36 -0.52 2.79
CA SER A 146 -12.35 -0.68 3.86
C SER A 146 -13.17 -1.96 3.73
N ILE A 147 -13.54 -2.36 2.51
CA ILE A 147 -14.21 -3.65 2.25
C ILE A 147 -13.27 -4.80 2.64
N LEU A 148 -12.02 -4.74 2.22
CA LEU A 148 -10.98 -5.73 2.57
C LEU A 148 -10.78 -5.80 4.09
N LEU A 149 -10.72 -4.65 4.78
CA LEU A 149 -10.61 -4.57 6.23
C LEU A 149 -11.79 -5.24 6.92
N ALA A 150 -13.02 -4.97 6.45
CA ALA A 150 -14.22 -5.59 7.00
C ALA A 150 -14.21 -7.12 6.81
N ALA A 151 -13.85 -7.59 5.61
CA ALA A 151 -13.74 -9.01 5.30
C ALA A 151 -12.67 -9.72 6.16
N LEU A 152 -11.46 -9.16 6.21
CA LEU A 152 -10.35 -9.75 6.96
C LEU A 152 -10.55 -9.67 8.48
N ASN A 153 -11.26 -8.67 8.98
CA ASN A 153 -11.49 -8.54 10.42
C ASN A 153 -12.28 -9.73 11.00
N ARG A 154 -13.09 -10.40 10.18
CA ARG A 154 -13.80 -11.65 10.55
C ARG A 154 -12.83 -12.80 10.77
N TYR A 155 -11.74 -12.85 10.01
CA TYR A 155 -10.76 -13.95 10.01
C TYR A 155 -9.40 -13.56 10.61
N LYS A 156 -9.31 -12.39 11.26
CA LYS A 156 -8.04 -11.81 11.75
C LYS A 156 -7.20 -12.75 12.61
N THR A 157 -7.83 -13.49 13.51
CA THR A 157 -7.14 -14.41 14.44
C THR A 157 -6.61 -15.65 13.70
N MET A 158 -7.35 -16.14 12.71
CA MET A 158 -6.94 -17.27 11.89
C MET A 158 -5.79 -16.88 10.94
N LEU A 159 -5.91 -15.71 10.28
CA LEU A 159 -4.95 -15.26 9.27
C LEU A 159 -3.69 -14.65 9.90
N PHE A 160 -3.83 -13.85 10.94
CA PHE A 160 -2.71 -13.06 11.49
C PHE A 160 -2.35 -13.44 12.93
N GLY A 161 -2.98 -14.47 13.53
CA GLY A 161 -2.86 -14.79 14.95
C GLY A 161 -1.43 -14.89 15.46
N LYS A 162 -0.48 -15.34 14.62
CA LYS A 162 0.95 -15.44 14.94
C LYS A 162 1.73 -14.12 14.79
N CYS A 163 1.17 -13.15 14.08
CA CYS A 163 1.79 -11.85 13.76
C CYS A 163 0.84 -10.67 13.97
N LEU A 164 -0.17 -10.84 14.85
CA LEU A 164 -1.08 -9.74 15.20
C LEU A 164 -0.31 -8.56 15.78
N ALA A 165 -0.70 -7.35 15.36
CA ALA A 165 -0.22 -6.12 15.97
C ALA A 165 -0.69 -6.09 17.43
N THR A 166 0.23 -6.32 18.37
CA THR A 166 0.01 -6.26 19.80
C THR A 166 -0.25 -4.80 20.19
N GLY A 167 -1.37 -4.51 20.82
CA GLY A 167 -1.69 -3.15 21.31
C GLY A 167 -3.13 -2.72 21.07
N ARG A 168 -4.07 -3.56 21.42
CA ARG A 168 -5.46 -3.15 21.70
C ARG A 168 -5.68 -2.99 23.18
#